data_ea73bf48d9a3dbda5b5a86517385cd25
#
_entry.id   ea73bf48d9a3dbda5b5a86517385cd25
#
_cell.length_a   1.000
_cell.length_b   1.000
_cell.length_c   1.000
_cell.angle_alpha   90.00
_cell.angle_beta   90.00
_cell.angle_gamma   90.00
#
_symmetry.space_group_name_H-M   'P 1'
#
loop_
_entity.id
_entity.type
_entity.pdbx_description
1 polymer ?
#
loop_
_entity_poly.entity_id
_entity_poly.type
_entity_poly.pdbx_seq_one_letter_code
_entity_poly.pdbx_strand_id
1 'polypeptide(L)'
;MTPVDSIEQRDAQSVLAQSVLDGIDDLLPLISKRAQAAEDLRQIPDDTIAELDEVGFFKLLQPSQWGGLECDPTLFYEGVRRLGSACGSTGWVSSIIGVHNWHLALFEQQAQDEVWGDDPTVRVSSSYAPMGAGVVVDGGYLVSGAWQWSSGSGHATWAFLGGPVIKDGKPVDFGSFLIPRSEYRIDDVWHVVGLKGTGSNTVVVKDVFVPRHRFLSYKAMNDRTAGGLRTNTAPVYKMPWGTVHPTTISAPIVGMAYGAYDAHVEHQGKRVRAAFAGEKAKDDPFAKVRIAEAASDIDEAWRQLIGNVGDEFALLKEGKEIPFELRARARRDQVRATGRAISSIDRLFEASGATALNNDAPVQRFWRDAHAGRVHAANDPERAYLIFGNNEFGLPPQDTMV
;
A
#
# COMPACT_ATOMS: atom_id res chain seq x y z
N MET A 1 -13.68 4.02 31.06
CA MET A 1 -13.60 5.28 30.32
C MET A 1 -15.02 5.82 30.13
N THR A 2 -15.24 7.09 30.41
CA THR A 2 -16.53 7.74 30.14
C THR A 2 -16.67 8.04 28.64
N PRO A 3 -17.89 8.23 28.08
CA PRO A 3 -18.07 8.61 26.68
C PRO A 3 -17.34 9.93 26.31
N VAL A 4 -17.14 10.83 27.27
CA VAL A 4 -16.41 12.11 27.07
C VAL A 4 -14.93 11.84 26.91
N ASP A 5 -14.31 10.98 27.75
CA ASP A 5 -12.89 10.61 27.64
C ASP A 5 -12.57 10.01 26.25
N SER A 6 -13.53 9.27 25.65
CA SER A 6 -13.36 8.65 24.34
C SER A 6 -13.44 9.64 23.16
N ILE A 7 -14.16 10.75 23.32
CA ILE A 7 -14.27 11.80 22.28
C ILE A 7 -13.00 12.65 22.29
N GLU A 8 -12.58 13.13 23.45
CA GLU A 8 -11.34 13.92 23.60
C GLU A 8 -10.10 13.16 23.11
N GLN A 9 -10.02 11.85 23.38
CA GLN A 9 -8.93 11.02 22.91
C GLN A 9 -8.93 10.83 21.39
N ARG A 10 -10.11 10.70 20.76
CA ARG A 10 -10.24 10.61 19.29
C ARG A 10 -9.87 11.93 18.60
N ASP A 11 -10.28 13.05 19.18
CA ASP A 11 -9.91 14.36 18.66
C ASP A 11 -8.39 14.58 18.73
N ALA A 12 -7.75 14.19 19.84
CA ALA A 12 -6.31 14.23 19.98
C ALA A 12 -5.58 13.34 18.98
N GLN A 13 -6.05 12.11 18.73
CA GLN A 13 -5.47 11.22 17.71
C GLN A 13 -5.61 11.79 16.30
N SER A 14 -6.73 12.43 15.97
CA SER A 14 -6.94 13.08 14.67
C SER A 14 -6.00 14.26 14.48
N VAL A 15 -5.76 15.07 15.52
CA VAL A 15 -4.79 16.19 15.48
C VAL A 15 -3.37 15.66 15.30
N LEU A 16 -2.98 14.60 16.00
CA LEU A 16 -1.67 13.97 15.84
C LEU A 16 -1.50 13.39 14.43
N ALA A 17 -2.51 12.71 13.89
CA ALA A 17 -2.44 12.18 12.54
C ALA A 17 -2.35 13.30 11.48
N GLN A 18 -2.99 14.45 11.70
CA GLN A 18 -2.83 15.61 10.83
C GLN A 18 -1.40 16.18 10.92
N SER A 19 -0.81 16.26 12.11
CA SER A 19 0.59 16.72 12.24
C SER A 19 1.58 15.79 11.54
N VAL A 20 1.30 14.48 11.47
CA VAL A 20 2.08 13.55 10.64
C VAL A 20 1.99 13.91 9.16
N LEU A 21 0.79 14.25 8.65
CA LEU A 21 0.62 14.66 7.26
C LEU A 21 1.35 15.97 6.94
N ASP A 22 1.34 16.90 7.87
CA ASP A 22 2.07 18.17 7.73
C ASP A 22 3.60 17.90 7.72
N GLY A 23 4.10 17.03 8.58
CA GLY A 23 5.51 16.60 8.57
C GLY A 23 5.90 15.85 7.29
N ILE A 24 4.99 15.08 6.69
CA ILE A 24 5.21 14.47 5.37
C ILE A 24 5.38 15.57 4.30
N ASP A 25 4.54 16.60 4.29
CA ASP A 25 4.62 17.69 3.31
C ASP A 25 5.99 18.40 3.35
N ASP A 26 6.56 18.57 4.55
CA ASP A 26 7.90 19.14 4.72
C ASP A 26 9.00 18.23 4.12
N LEU A 27 8.80 16.91 4.10
CA LEU A 27 9.74 15.93 3.55
C LEU A 27 9.64 15.75 2.03
N LEU A 28 8.50 16.06 1.38
CA LEU A 28 8.27 15.80 -0.04
C LEU A 28 9.36 16.37 -0.97
N PRO A 29 9.86 17.62 -0.78
CA PRO A 29 10.92 18.15 -1.63
C PRO A 29 12.23 17.35 -1.54
N LEU A 30 12.56 16.81 -0.35
CA LEU A 30 13.76 16.01 -0.13
C LEU A 30 13.59 14.61 -0.73
N ILE A 31 12.43 13.99 -0.54
CA ILE A 31 12.08 12.69 -1.12
C ILE A 31 12.15 12.76 -2.65
N SER A 32 11.62 13.81 -3.26
CA SER A 32 11.69 14.03 -4.72
C SER A 32 13.13 14.11 -5.21
N LYS A 33 14.01 14.84 -4.50
CA LYS A 33 15.45 14.92 -4.83
C LYS A 33 16.17 13.57 -4.72
N ARG A 34 15.76 12.72 -3.78
CA ARG A 34 16.32 11.39 -3.55
C ARG A 34 15.77 10.30 -4.48
N ALA A 35 14.78 10.60 -5.33
CA ALA A 35 14.11 9.61 -6.17
C ALA A 35 15.09 8.89 -7.13
N GLN A 36 16.09 9.59 -7.69
CA GLN A 36 17.11 8.94 -8.52
C GLN A 36 18.03 8.05 -7.68
N ALA A 37 18.45 8.51 -6.51
CA ALA A 37 19.28 7.70 -5.60
C ALA A 37 18.54 6.42 -5.16
N ALA A 38 17.23 6.48 -4.93
CA ALA A 38 16.43 5.29 -4.65
C ALA A 38 16.43 4.27 -5.81
N GLU A 39 16.35 4.74 -7.07
CA GLU A 39 16.48 3.85 -8.24
C GLU A 39 17.89 3.22 -8.33
N ASP A 40 18.93 4.01 -8.13
CA ASP A 40 20.33 3.58 -8.24
C ASP A 40 20.69 2.56 -7.15
N LEU A 41 20.23 2.79 -5.93
CA LEU A 41 20.35 1.87 -4.79
C LEU A 41 19.47 0.62 -4.93
N ARG A 42 18.43 0.70 -5.74
CA ARG A 42 17.35 -0.31 -5.82
C ARG A 42 16.67 -0.53 -4.45
N GLN A 43 16.69 0.48 -3.62
CA GLN A 43 16.13 0.54 -2.28
C GLN A 43 15.88 2.00 -1.90
N ILE A 44 14.87 2.26 -1.04
CA ILE A 44 14.70 3.59 -0.45
C ILE A 44 15.92 3.89 0.44
N PRO A 45 16.50 5.11 0.38
CA PRO A 45 17.57 5.50 1.30
C PRO A 45 17.13 5.34 2.76
N ASP A 46 18.03 4.82 3.62
CA ASP A 46 17.73 4.59 5.03
C ASP A 46 17.35 5.88 5.77
N ASP A 47 17.99 7.00 5.42
CA ASP A 47 17.63 8.32 5.96
C ASP A 47 16.16 8.69 5.70
N THR A 48 15.63 8.36 4.51
CA THR A 48 14.22 8.62 4.18
C THR A 48 13.28 7.80 5.06
N ILE A 49 13.62 6.54 5.34
CA ILE A 49 12.84 5.70 6.25
C ILE A 49 12.91 6.21 7.69
N ALA A 50 14.09 6.65 8.14
CA ALA A 50 14.26 7.24 9.46
C ALA A 50 13.44 8.54 9.64
N GLU A 51 13.47 9.43 8.65
CA GLU A 51 12.67 10.66 8.66
C GLU A 51 11.16 10.38 8.68
N LEU A 52 10.70 9.34 7.97
CA LEU A 52 9.30 8.90 8.02
C LEU A 52 8.91 8.30 9.39
N ASP A 53 9.84 7.63 10.08
CA ASP A 53 9.64 7.20 11.46
C ASP A 53 9.56 8.41 12.42
N GLU A 54 10.44 9.40 12.26
CA GLU A 54 10.48 10.60 13.10
C GLU A 54 9.17 11.40 13.01
N VAL A 55 8.63 11.60 11.81
CA VAL A 55 7.32 12.26 11.63
C VAL A 55 6.14 11.37 12.08
N GLY A 56 6.38 10.09 12.36
CA GLY A 56 5.36 9.17 12.88
C GLY A 56 4.49 8.50 11.81
N PHE A 57 4.89 8.49 10.53
CA PHE A 57 4.10 7.91 9.45
C PHE A 57 3.73 6.45 9.72
N PHE A 58 4.68 5.62 10.17
CA PHE A 58 4.43 4.21 10.43
C PHE A 58 3.55 3.96 11.68
N LYS A 59 3.35 4.96 12.53
CA LYS A 59 2.46 4.88 13.71
C LYS A 59 0.97 5.06 13.37
N LEU A 60 0.65 5.54 12.17
CA LEU A 60 -0.74 5.88 11.80
C LEU A 60 -1.72 4.71 12.01
N LEU A 61 -1.36 3.50 11.58
CA LEU A 61 -2.20 2.30 11.68
C LEU A 61 -1.77 1.32 12.80
N GLN A 62 -0.72 1.66 13.56
CA GLN A 62 -0.23 0.83 14.66
C GLN A 62 -1.14 0.93 15.87
N PRO A 63 -1.31 -0.17 16.68
CA PRO A 63 -2.09 -0.12 17.90
C PRO A 63 -1.55 0.84 18.95
N SER A 64 -2.44 1.50 19.67
CA SER A 64 -2.10 2.48 20.71
C SER A 64 -1.29 1.88 21.86
N GLN A 65 -1.47 0.60 22.17
CA GLN A 65 -0.65 -0.11 23.14
C GLN A 65 0.85 -0.15 22.79
N TRP A 66 1.20 0.05 21.51
CA TRP A 66 2.56 0.12 20.97
C TRP A 66 2.96 1.55 20.58
N GLY A 67 2.24 2.55 21.05
CA GLY A 67 2.49 3.96 20.74
C GLY A 67 1.97 4.42 19.38
N GLY A 68 1.11 3.62 18.75
CA GLY A 68 0.44 3.94 17.49
C GLY A 68 -0.79 4.83 17.66
N LEU A 69 -1.32 5.30 16.52
CA LEU A 69 -2.43 6.25 16.47
C LEU A 69 -3.79 5.61 16.17
N GLU A 70 -3.84 4.37 15.65
CA GLU A 70 -5.11 3.68 15.31
C GLU A 70 -6.06 4.58 14.50
N CYS A 71 -5.50 5.41 13.62
CA CYS A 71 -6.20 6.52 13.02
C CYS A 71 -7.23 6.08 11.96
N ASP A 72 -8.01 7.06 11.49
CA ASP A 72 -8.83 6.90 10.29
C ASP A 72 -7.92 6.49 9.11
N PRO A 73 -8.18 5.34 8.46
CA PRO A 73 -7.31 4.84 7.40
C PRO A 73 -7.22 5.78 6.19
N THR A 74 -8.17 6.70 6.03
CA THR A 74 -8.12 7.71 4.97
C THR A 74 -6.91 8.64 5.14
N LEU A 75 -6.49 8.93 6.37
CA LEU A 75 -5.30 9.74 6.67
C LEU A 75 -4.00 9.01 6.29
N PHE A 76 -3.93 7.71 6.57
CA PHE A 76 -2.81 6.89 6.14
C PHE A 76 -2.66 6.89 4.62
N TYR A 77 -3.75 6.64 3.89
CA TYR A 77 -3.71 6.63 2.42
C TYR A 77 -3.45 8.02 1.82
N GLU A 78 -3.89 9.09 2.49
CA GLU A 78 -3.53 10.46 2.08
C GLU A 78 -2.01 10.69 2.21
N GLY A 79 -1.38 10.23 3.30
CA GLY A 79 0.07 10.25 3.43
C GLY A 79 0.77 9.45 2.31
N VAL A 80 0.28 8.25 2.02
CA VAL A 80 0.77 7.41 0.91
C VAL A 80 0.67 8.12 -0.44
N ARG A 81 -0.47 8.76 -0.73
CA ARG A 81 -0.68 9.54 -1.97
C ARG A 81 0.35 10.67 -2.10
N ARG A 82 0.57 11.44 -1.02
CA ARG A 82 1.56 12.53 -0.99
C ARG A 82 2.97 11.99 -1.23
N LEU A 83 3.38 10.94 -0.53
CA LEU A 83 4.68 10.30 -0.74
C LEU A 83 4.84 9.79 -2.18
N GLY A 84 3.79 9.16 -2.73
CA GLY A 84 3.76 8.69 -4.12
C GLY A 84 3.90 9.80 -5.15
N SER A 85 3.43 11.03 -4.85
CA SER A 85 3.60 12.18 -5.74
C SER A 85 5.02 12.74 -5.76
N ALA A 86 5.81 12.52 -4.71
CA ALA A 86 7.20 12.89 -4.67
C ALA A 86 8.13 11.81 -5.26
N CYS A 87 7.87 10.54 -4.94
CA CYS A 87 8.63 9.39 -5.43
C CYS A 87 7.76 8.13 -5.41
N GLY A 88 7.53 7.50 -6.58
CA GLY A 88 6.71 6.30 -6.71
C GLY A 88 7.18 5.15 -5.84
N SER A 89 8.48 4.87 -5.81
CA SER A 89 9.06 3.80 -4.99
C SER A 89 8.92 4.08 -3.49
N THR A 90 9.09 5.35 -3.04
CA THR A 90 8.91 5.72 -1.63
C THR A 90 7.44 5.57 -1.23
N GLY A 91 6.49 6.07 -2.02
CA GLY A 91 5.06 5.90 -1.75
C GLY A 91 4.67 4.42 -1.68
N TRP A 92 5.19 3.59 -2.57
CA TRP A 92 4.93 2.15 -2.59
C TRP A 92 5.45 1.45 -1.33
N VAL A 93 6.74 1.61 -1.00
CA VAL A 93 7.35 0.97 0.18
C VAL A 93 6.69 1.44 1.48
N SER A 94 6.46 2.74 1.60
CA SER A 94 5.79 3.31 2.78
C SER A 94 4.37 2.78 2.95
N SER A 95 3.62 2.61 1.84
CA SER A 95 2.29 2.02 1.85
C SER A 95 2.32 0.57 2.34
N ILE A 96 3.23 -0.25 1.81
CA ILE A 96 3.37 -1.66 2.17
C ILE A 96 3.79 -1.81 3.64
N ILE A 97 4.87 -1.17 4.06
CA ILE A 97 5.38 -1.29 5.44
C ILE A 97 4.36 -0.70 6.44
N GLY A 98 3.75 0.44 6.12
CA GLY A 98 2.80 1.10 7.01
C GLY A 98 1.52 0.29 7.24
N VAL A 99 0.95 -0.34 6.19
CA VAL A 99 -0.23 -1.19 6.35
C VAL A 99 0.06 -2.47 7.12
N HIS A 100 1.31 -2.92 7.18
CA HIS A 100 1.66 -4.12 7.93
C HIS A 100 1.47 -3.96 9.44
N ASN A 101 1.48 -2.74 9.97
CA ASN A 101 1.14 -2.49 11.35
C ASN A 101 -0.34 -2.79 11.64
N TRP A 102 -1.25 -2.46 10.70
CA TRP A 102 -2.63 -2.92 10.75
C TRP A 102 -2.73 -4.46 10.67
N HIS A 103 -1.95 -5.10 9.78
CA HIS A 103 -1.99 -6.56 9.61
C HIS A 103 -1.46 -7.29 10.85
N LEU A 104 -0.33 -6.82 11.43
CA LEU A 104 0.25 -7.42 12.65
C LEU A 104 -0.69 -7.28 13.86
N ALA A 105 -1.46 -6.19 13.93
CA ALA A 105 -2.47 -6.01 14.97
C ALA A 105 -3.56 -7.10 14.99
N LEU A 106 -3.72 -7.87 13.90
CA LEU A 106 -4.67 -8.98 13.82
C LEU A 106 -4.09 -10.31 14.32
N PHE A 107 -2.77 -10.42 14.48
CA PHE A 107 -2.13 -11.61 15.06
C PHE A 107 -2.43 -11.74 16.56
N GLU A 108 -2.19 -12.94 17.10
CA GLU A 108 -2.24 -13.15 18.56
C GLU A 108 -1.33 -12.16 19.30
N GLN A 109 -1.71 -11.77 20.52
CA GLN A 109 -0.97 -10.81 21.33
C GLN A 109 0.52 -11.22 21.47
N GLN A 110 0.79 -12.51 21.68
CA GLN A 110 2.16 -13.01 21.81
C GLN A 110 3.03 -12.70 20.57
N ALA A 111 2.46 -12.77 19.36
CA ALA A 111 3.20 -12.41 18.15
C ALA A 111 3.50 -10.91 18.09
N GLN A 112 2.57 -10.07 18.54
CA GLN A 112 2.77 -8.62 18.64
C GLN A 112 3.84 -8.28 19.69
N ASP A 113 3.83 -8.96 20.86
CA ASP A 113 4.82 -8.80 21.92
C ASP A 113 6.24 -9.15 21.42
N GLU A 114 6.37 -10.21 20.62
CA GLU A 114 7.66 -10.62 20.04
C GLU A 114 8.21 -9.64 18.99
N VAL A 115 7.33 -8.94 18.28
CA VAL A 115 7.74 -7.97 17.24
C VAL A 115 7.97 -6.59 17.84
N TRP A 116 7.06 -6.12 18.70
CA TRP A 116 7.04 -4.73 19.16
C TRP A 116 7.39 -4.54 20.64
N GLY A 117 7.51 -5.62 21.42
CA GLY A 117 7.70 -5.51 22.88
C GLY A 117 8.96 -4.78 23.29
N ASP A 118 10.07 -5.06 22.61
CA ASP A 118 11.35 -4.40 22.87
C ASP A 118 11.53 -3.10 22.08
N ASP A 119 11.02 -3.07 20.84
CA ASP A 119 11.12 -1.92 19.93
C ASP A 119 9.85 -1.78 19.08
N PRO A 120 8.98 -0.81 19.38
CA PRO A 120 7.74 -0.59 18.64
C PRO A 120 7.97 0.00 17.22
N THR A 121 9.19 0.34 16.84
CA THR A 121 9.52 0.82 15.49
C THR A 121 9.86 -0.32 14.52
N VAL A 122 9.87 -1.56 14.97
CA VAL A 122 10.12 -2.74 14.14
C VAL A 122 9.14 -2.82 12.97
N ARG A 123 9.70 -2.99 11.77
CA ARG A 123 8.96 -3.06 10.51
C ARG A 123 8.90 -4.48 9.97
N VAL A 124 7.80 -4.77 9.29
CA VAL A 124 7.53 -6.06 8.66
C VAL A 124 7.38 -5.88 7.16
N SER A 125 8.08 -6.68 6.34
CA SER A 125 7.84 -6.79 4.90
C SER A 125 6.86 -7.92 4.58
N SER A 126 6.40 -8.07 3.34
CA SER A 126 5.53 -9.19 3.00
C SER A 126 5.68 -9.70 1.57
N SER A 127 5.29 -10.96 1.40
CA SER A 127 4.81 -11.49 0.13
C SER A 127 3.67 -12.46 0.40
N TYR A 128 2.47 -12.08 -0.01
CA TYR A 128 1.24 -12.87 0.23
C TYR A 128 0.99 -13.93 -0.84
N ALA A 129 1.79 -13.95 -1.91
CA ALA A 129 1.70 -14.98 -2.94
C ALA A 129 2.03 -16.36 -2.36
N PRO A 130 1.30 -17.42 -2.76
CA PRO A 130 1.47 -18.76 -2.20
C PRO A 130 2.69 -19.48 -2.78
N MET A 131 3.89 -18.95 -2.55
CA MET A 131 5.17 -19.46 -3.09
C MET A 131 5.92 -20.37 -2.11
N GLY A 132 5.26 -20.78 -1.05
CA GLY A 132 5.72 -21.74 -0.05
C GLY A 132 4.56 -22.29 0.73
N ALA A 133 4.83 -23.14 1.71
CA ALA A 133 3.82 -23.76 2.54
C ALA A 133 4.33 -24.02 3.96
N GLY A 134 3.41 -24.12 4.92
CA GLY A 134 3.68 -24.59 6.27
C GLY A 134 3.08 -25.97 6.50
N VAL A 135 3.92 -26.96 6.82
CA VAL A 135 3.47 -28.30 7.19
C VAL A 135 3.18 -28.34 8.69
N VAL A 136 2.00 -28.85 9.09
CA VAL A 136 1.64 -28.96 10.50
C VAL A 136 2.59 -29.89 11.22
N VAL A 137 3.18 -29.39 12.30
CA VAL A 137 4.00 -30.16 13.26
C VAL A 137 3.52 -29.88 14.69
N ASP A 138 4.09 -30.57 15.68
CA ASP A 138 3.74 -30.29 17.07
C ASP A 138 4.10 -28.84 17.46
N GLY A 139 3.13 -28.15 18.03
CA GLY A 139 3.26 -26.75 18.46
C GLY A 139 3.19 -25.69 17.35
N GLY A 140 3.24 -26.04 16.05
CA GLY A 140 3.28 -25.05 14.97
C GLY A 140 3.35 -25.62 13.56
N TYR A 141 4.21 -25.00 12.75
CA TYR A 141 4.37 -25.29 11.34
C TYR A 141 5.86 -25.35 10.96
N LEU A 142 6.23 -26.26 10.08
CA LEU A 142 7.52 -26.25 9.40
C LEU A 142 7.34 -25.56 8.04
N VAL A 143 7.96 -24.38 7.87
CA VAL A 143 7.72 -23.50 6.73
C VAL A 143 8.92 -23.55 5.78
N SER A 144 8.64 -23.70 4.48
CA SER A 144 9.64 -23.62 3.42
C SER A 144 9.05 -22.96 2.18
N GLY A 145 9.87 -22.18 1.46
CA GLY A 145 9.49 -21.54 0.20
C GLY A 145 10.45 -20.44 -0.22
N ALA A 146 10.15 -19.81 -1.38
CA ALA A 146 10.88 -18.68 -1.93
C ALA A 146 9.87 -17.64 -2.44
N TRP A 147 9.61 -16.64 -1.62
CA TRP A 147 8.59 -15.62 -1.87
C TRP A 147 9.20 -14.43 -2.58
N GLN A 148 8.77 -14.19 -3.80
CA GLN A 148 9.14 -13.03 -4.62
C GLN A 148 8.37 -11.78 -4.20
N TRP A 149 8.84 -10.63 -4.64
CA TRP A 149 8.17 -9.32 -4.53
C TRP A 149 7.97 -8.80 -3.11
N SER A 150 8.91 -9.11 -2.18
CA SER A 150 8.85 -8.58 -0.82
C SER A 150 9.35 -7.13 -0.77
N SER A 151 8.46 -6.18 -1.08
CA SER A 151 8.77 -4.74 -1.10
C SER A 151 9.25 -4.24 0.26
N GLY A 152 10.33 -3.44 0.26
CA GLY A 152 10.90 -2.90 1.48
C GLY A 152 11.59 -3.94 2.39
N SER A 153 11.90 -5.15 1.87
CA SER A 153 12.52 -6.22 2.66
C SER A 153 13.86 -5.85 3.29
N GLY A 154 14.60 -4.90 2.68
CA GLY A 154 15.85 -4.38 3.25
C GLY A 154 15.66 -3.49 4.49
N HIS A 155 14.46 -2.97 4.72
CA HIS A 155 14.11 -2.11 5.86
C HIS A 155 13.31 -2.84 6.95
N ALA A 156 13.08 -4.14 6.79
CA ALA A 156 12.25 -4.92 7.68
C ALA A 156 13.06 -6.00 8.40
N THR A 157 12.76 -6.22 9.67
CA THR A 157 13.38 -7.27 10.49
C THR A 157 12.46 -8.48 10.70
N TRP A 158 11.26 -8.44 10.14
CA TRP A 158 10.29 -9.51 10.08
C TRP A 158 9.62 -9.57 8.70
N ALA A 159 9.03 -10.72 8.36
CA ALA A 159 8.29 -10.89 7.12
C ALA A 159 6.99 -11.66 7.32
N PHE A 160 5.90 -11.21 6.66
CA PHE A 160 4.69 -11.98 6.43
C PHE A 160 4.82 -12.77 5.14
N LEU A 161 4.72 -14.08 5.21
CA LEU A 161 4.84 -14.96 4.06
C LEU A 161 3.55 -15.77 3.88
N GLY A 162 2.88 -15.54 2.76
CA GLY A 162 1.58 -16.16 2.46
C GLY A 162 1.72 -17.60 1.99
N GLY A 163 0.82 -18.49 2.44
CA GLY A 163 0.82 -19.85 1.96
C GLY A 163 -0.21 -20.76 2.60
N PRO A 164 -0.43 -21.95 2.01
CA PRO A 164 -1.29 -22.97 2.59
C PRO A 164 -0.65 -23.63 3.81
N VAL A 165 -1.50 -24.01 4.75
CA VAL A 165 -1.17 -24.94 5.83
C VAL A 165 -1.48 -26.35 5.35
N ILE A 166 -0.48 -27.22 5.34
CA ILE A 166 -0.59 -28.61 4.88
C ILE A 166 -0.67 -29.56 6.08
N LYS A 167 -1.72 -30.38 6.13
CA LYS A 167 -1.86 -31.47 7.10
C LYS A 167 -2.21 -32.76 6.36
N ASP A 168 -1.49 -33.84 6.62
CA ASP A 168 -1.67 -35.15 5.97
C ASP A 168 -1.67 -35.04 4.43
N GLY A 169 -0.78 -34.18 3.88
CA GLY A 169 -0.63 -33.94 2.45
C GLY A 169 -1.74 -33.10 1.79
N LYS A 170 -2.66 -32.53 2.57
CA LYS A 170 -3.78 -31.71 2.05
C LYS A 170 -3.75 -30.29 2.63
N PRO A 171 -4.12 -29.27 1.85
CA PRO A 171 -4.31 -27.93 2.38
C PRO A 171 -5.55 -27.91 3.30
N VAL A 172 -5.36 -27.39 4.52
CA VAL A 172 -6.42 -27.29 5.54
C VAL A 172 -6.73 -25.85 5.94
N ASP A 173 -5.81 -24.91 5.67
CA ASP A 173 -5.98 -23.47 5.90
C ASP A 173 -5.07 -22.71 4.94
N PHE A 174 -5.25 -21.39 4.86
CA PHE A 174 -4.41 -20.47 4.12
C PHE A 174 -4.24 -19.16 4.92
N GLY A 175 -3.01 -18.65 5.00
CA GLY A 175 -2.75 -17.43 5.78
C GLY A 175 -1.33 -16.90 5.66
N SER A 176 -0.96 -16.04 6.59
CA SER A 176 0.37 -15.43 6.70
C SER A 176 1.16 -16.05 7.84
N PHE A 177 2.37 -16.49 7.54
CA PHE A 177 3.39 -16.89 8.52
C PHE A 177 4.26 -15.68 8.84
N LEU A 178 4.46 -15.37 10.11
CA LEU A 178 5.32 -14.28 10.60
C LEU A 178 6.69 -14.85 10.98
N ILE A 179 7.74 -14.42 10.27
CA ILE A 179 9.09 -14.99 10.38
C ILE A 179 10.11 -13.88 10.65
N PRO A 180 11.01 -14.01 11.66
CA PRO A 180 12.03 -13.02 11.96
C PRO A 180 13.19 -13.05 10.96
N ARG A 181 13.89 -11.93 10.81
CA ARG A 181 15.00 -11.74 9.86
C ARG A 181 16.11 -12.77 9.99
N SER A 182 16.36 -13.27 11.20
CA SER A 182 17.36 -14.30 11.47
C SER A 182 17.07 -15.67 10.84
N GLU A 183 15.81 -15.90 10.43
CA GLU A 183 15.34 -17.21 9.95
C GLU A 183 15.06 -17.23 8.44
N TYR A 184 15.38 -16.14 7.71
CA TYR A 184 15.26 -16.12 6.26
C TYR A 184 16.44 -15.43 5.59
N ARG A 185 16.67 -15.80 4.32
CA ARG A 185 17.64 -15.14 3.43
C ARG A 185 16.88 -14.24 2.46
N ILE A 186 17.49 -13.11 2.12
CA ILE A 186 17.03 -12.24 1.02
C ILE A 186 17.94 -12.48 -0.18
N ASP A 187 17.36 -12.87 -1.32
CA ASP A 187 18.06 -12.94 -2.60
C ASP A 187 17.84 -11.64 -3.35
N ASP A 188 18.92 -10.94 -3.67
CA ASP A 188 18.91 -9.68 -4.41
C ASP A 188 18.64 -9.93 -5.89
N VAL A 189 17.37 -9.81 -6.29
CA VAL A 189 16.89 -10.11 -7.63
C VAL A 189 16.13 -8.94 -8.28
N TRP A 190 16.02 -7.78 -7.56
CA TRP A 190 15.15 -6.69 -7.99
C TRP A 190 15.81 -5.80 -9.06
N HIS A 191 15.95 -6.33 -10.30
CA HIS A 191 16.46 -5.63 -11.47
C HIS A 191 15.32 -5.42 -12.49
N VAL A 192 14.60 -4.30 -12.38
CA VAL A 192 13.29 -4.06 -13.02
C VAL A 192 13.24 -2.73 -13.77
N VAL A 193 12.19 -2.54 -14.58
CA VAL A 193 12.01 -1.32 -15.41
C VAL A 193 11.41 -0.16 -14.64
N GLY A 194 10.58 -0.41 -13.61
CA GLY A 194 9.93 0.60 -12.75
C GLY A 194 9.78 0.11 -11.33
N LEU A 195 9.46 0.99 -10.39
CA LEU A 195 9.51 0.73 -8.95
C LEU A 195 10.88 0.18 -8.50
N LYS A 196 11.95 0.66 -9.13
CA LYS A 196 13.31 0.16 -8.92
C LYS A 196 13.75 0.31 -7.45
N GLY A 197 13.38 1.44 -6.83
CA GLY A 197 13.73 1.74 -5.44
C GLY A 197 12.96 0.97 -4.38
N THR A 198 12.10 0.01 -4.74
CA THR A 198 11.30 -0.72 -3.74
C THR A 198 12.03 -1.89 -3.09
N GLY A 199 13.15 -2.35 -3.66
CA GLY A 199 13.89 -3.50 -3.13
C GLY A 199 13.00 -4.73 -2.94
N SER A 200 12.08 -4.99 -3.91
CA SER A 200 11.09 -6.08 -3.81
C SER A 200 11.75 -7.43 -4.07
N ASN A 201 12.73 -7.75 -3.25
CA ASN A 201 13.57 -8.92 -3.34
C ASN A 201 12.85 -10.22 -2.97
N THR A 202 13.50 -11.36 -3.21
CA THR A 202 12.97 -12.68 -2.84
C THR A 202 13.38 -13.04 -1.42
N VAL A 203 12.38 -13.40 -0.59
CA VAL A 203 12.59 -13.95 0.76
C VAL A 203 12.59 -15.48 0.68
N VAL A 204 13.67 -16.12 1.12
CA VAL A 204 13.83 -17.58 1.07
C VAL A 204 13.88 -18.13 2.48
N VAL A 205 12.98 -19.08 2.75
CA VAL A 205 12.87 -19.81 4.03
C VAL A 205 13.07 -21.30 3.77
N LYS A 206 13.81 -21.98 4.62
CA LYS A 206 14.05 -23.41 4.50
C LYS A 206 13.90 -24.09 5.86
N ASP A 207 12.86 -24.91 5.98
CA ASP A 207 12.58 -25.76 7.15
C ASP A 207 12.58 -24.98 8.48
N VAL A 208 11.95 -23.81 8.50
CA VAL A 208 11.84 -22.96 9.69
C VAL A 208 10.61 -23.33 10.49
N PHE A 209 10.78 -23.53 11.80
CA PHE A 209 9.66 -23.75 12.72
C PHE A 209 8.97 -22.42 13.04
N VAL A 210 7.68 -22.34 12.73
CA VAL A 210 6.83 -21.18 13.03
C VAL A 210 5.78 -21.60 14.07
N PRO A 211 5.81 -21.07 15.30
CA PRO A 211 4.83 -21.40 16.33
C PRO A 211 3.43 -20.92 15.94
N ARG A 212 2.38 -21.54 16.48
CA ARG A 212 0.98 -21.28 16.07
C ARG A 212 0.57 -19.82 16.18
N HIS A 213 1.00 -19.10 17.21
CA HIS A 213 0.67 -17.70 17.41
C HIS A 213 1.26 -16.77 16.36
N ARG A 214 2.28 -17.20 15.59
CA ARG A 214 2.87 -16.47 14.46
C ARG A 214 2.22 -16.82 13.11
N PHE A 215 1.02 -17.42 13.12
CA PHE A 215 0.22 -17.67 11.92
C PHE A 215 -1.13 -16.97 12.02
N LEU A 216 -1.49 -16.20 11.00
CA LEU A 216 -2.81 -15.57 10.85
C LEU A 216 -3.55 -16.21 9.69
N SER A 217 -4.64 -16.92 9.99
CA SER A 217 -5.57 -17.49 9.01
C SER A 217 -6.33 -16.37 8.28
N TYR A 218 -6.36 -16.41 6.94
CA TYR A 218 -7.16 -15.47 6.17
C TYR A 218 -8.66 -15.69 6.36
N LYS A 219 -9.06 -16.93 6.64
CA LYS A 219 -10.45 -17.19 7.03
C LYS A 219 -10.78 -16.50 8.35
N ALA A 220 -9.94 -16.61 9.37
CA ALA A 220 -10.16 -15.93 10.66
C ALA A 220 -10.14 -14.41 10.51
N MET A 221 -9.32 -13.86 9.64
CA MET A 221 -9.29 -12.43 9.32
C MET A 221 -10.60 -11.97 8.65
N ASN A 222 -11.06 -12.69 7.63
CA ASN A 222 -12.31 -12.37 6.91
C ASN A 222 -13.54 -12.53 7.80
N ASP A 223 -13.57 -13.57 8.65
CA ASP A 223 -14.66 -13.82 9.60
C ASP A 223 -14.61 -12.90 10.83
N ARG A 224 -13.59 -12.02 10.92
CA ARG A 224 -13.34 -11.13 12.08
C ARG A 224 -13.17 -11.88 13.41
N THR A 225 -12.58 -13.06 13.35
CA THR A 225 -12.26 -13.91 14.51
C THR A 225 -10.77 -13.99 14.80
N ALA A 226 -9.95 -13.15 14.12
CA ALA A 226 -8.52 -13.06 14.33
C ALA A 226 -8.17 -12.75 15.78
N GLY A 227 -7.11 -13.41 16.30
CA GLY A 227 -6.77 -13.37 17.71
C GLY A 227 -6.47 -11.98 18.26
N GLY A 228 -5.84 -11.13 17.46
CA GLY A 228 -5.53 -9.74 17.81
C GLY A 228 -6.76 -8.85 18.05
N LEU A 229 -7.92 -9.19 17.50
CA LEU A 229 -9.15 -8.43 17.71
C LEU A 229 -9.69 -8.52 19.14
N ARG A 230 -9.13 -9.41 19.99
CA ARG A 230 -9.45 -9.47 21.41
C ARG A 230 -8.85 -8.30 22.21
N THR A 231 -7.72 -7.78 21.75
CA THR A 231 -6.99 -6.67 22.38
C THR A 231 -7.10 -5.39 21.55
N ASN A 232 -6.96 -5.46 20.24
CA ASN A 232 -7.03 -4.33 19.31
C ASN A 232 -8.48 -4.14 18.84
N THR A 233 -9.26 -3.39 19.60
CA THR A 233 -10.72 -3.24 19.38
C THR A 233 -11.10 -2.01 18.55
N ALA A 234 -10.14 -1.15 18.20
CA ALA A 234 -10.38 0.04 17.41
C ALA A 234 -11.05 -0.30 16.05
N PRO A 235 -11.94 0.57 15.54
CA PRO A 235 -12.67 0.32 14.30
C PRO A 235 -11.78 0.00 13.10
N VAL A 236 -10.58 0.57 13.03
CA VAL A 236 -9.63 0.37 11.93
C VAL A 236 -9.24 -1.11 11.76
N TYR A 237 -9.13 -1.89 12.84
CA TYR A 237 -8.77 -3.32 12.76
C TYR A 237 -9.92 -4.21 12.30
N LYS A 238 -11.13 -3.65 12.18
CA LYS A 238 -12.31 -4.34 11.63
C LYS A 238 -12.53 -4.05 10.15
N MET A 239 -11.68 -3.22 9.52
CA MET A 239 -11.72 -2.98 8.08
C MET A 239 -11.52 -4.28 7.29
N PRO A 240 -12.23 -4.48 6.17
CA PRO A 240 -12.06 -5.67 5.34
C PRO A 240 -10.69 -5.70 4.69
N TRP A 241 -10.07 -6.88 4.63
CA TRP A 241 -8.85 -7.11 3.86
C TRP A 241 -9.00 -6.69 2.39
N GLY A 242 -10.16 -6.99 1.79
CA GLY A 242 -10.47 -6.67 0.39
C GLY A 242 -10.55 -5.17 0.10
N THR A 243 -10.68 -4.32 1.12
CA THR A 243 -10.57 -2.85 0.99
C THR A 243 -9.18 -2.37 1.34
N VAL A 244 -8.63 -2.81 2.48
CA VAL A 244 -7.33 -2.33 2.98
C VAL A 244 -6.20 -2.68 2.01
N HIS A 245 -6.01 -3.96 1.69
CA HIS A 245 -4.87 -4.38 0.87
C HIS A 245 -4.88 -3.82 -0.56
N PRO A 246 -6.00 -3.88 -1.33
CA PRO A 246 -6.03 -3.29 -2.67
C PRO A 246 -5.85 -1.77 -2.68
N THR A 247 -6.37 -1.05 -1.68
CA THR A 247 -6.16 0.39 -1.55
C THR A 247 -4.69 0.72 -1.31
N THR A 248 -3.98 -0.11 -0.51
CA THR A 248 -2.53 0.00 -0.28
C THR A 248 -1.74 -0.05 -1.59
N ILE A 249 -2.21 -0.81 -2.58
CA ILE A 249 -1.57 -0.94 -3.89
C ILE A 249 -1.94 0.22 -4.82
N SER A 250 -3.17 0.73 -4.75
CA SER A 250 -3.65 1.77 -5.68
C SER A 250 -3.32 3.19 -5.22
N ALA A 251 -3.32 3.46 -3.93
CA ALA A 251 -3.06 4.80 -3.40
C ALA A 251 -1.70 5.40 -3.87
N PRO A 252 -0.57 4.67 -3.83
CA PRO A 252 0.69 5.20 -4.35
C PRO A 252 0.66 5.41 -5.86
N ILE A 253 -0.09 4.60 -6.66
CA ILE A 253 -0.22 4.78 -8.10
C ILE A 253 -1.01 6.07 -8.41
N VAL A 254 -2.07 6.35 -7.67
CA VAL A 254 -2.77 7.63 -7.79
C VAL A 254 -1.86 8.79 -7.39
N GLY A 255 -1.04 8.62 -6.34
CA GLY A 255 0.01 9.58 -5.97
C GLY A 255 1.00 9.85 -7.12
N MET A 256 1.47 8.80 -7.78
CA MET A 256 2.33 8.92 -8.97
C MET A 256 1.67 9.73 -10.09
N ALA A 257 0.34 9.64 -10.25
CA ALA A 257 -0.37 10.43 -11.25
C ALA A 257 -0.38 11.92 -10.90
N TYR A 258 -0.54 12.30 -9.62
CA TYR A 258 -0.35 13.68 -9.17
C TYR A 258 1.07 14.16 -9.44
N GLY A 259 2.09 13.37 -9.09
CA GLY A 259 3.49 13.72 -9.35
C GLY A 259 3.82 13.86 -10.84
N ALA A 260 3.28 12.99 -11.68
CA ALA A 260 3.42 13.09 -13.13
C ALA A 260 2.73 14.34 -13.70
N TYR A 261 1.57 14.69 -13.15
CA TYR A 261 0.84 15.90 -13.51
C TYR A 261 1.66 17.16 -13.19
N ASP A 262 2.16 17.29 -11.97
CA ASP A 262 2.96 18.45 -11.55
C ASP A 262 4.24 18.56 -12.37
N ALA A 263 4.96 17.48 -12.57
CA ALA A 263 6.16 17.43 -13.40
C ALA A 263 5.87 17.80 -14.87
N HIS A 264 4.74 17.34 -15.42
CA HIS A 264 4.31 17.71 -16.78
C HIS A 264 3.99 19.19 -16.90
N VAL A 265 3.22 19.76 -15.96
CA VAL A 265 2.86 21.19 -15.95
C VAL A 265 4.11 22.05 -15.87
N GLU A 266 5.05 21.72 -14.99
CA GLU A 266 6.32 22.43 -14.88
C GLU A 266 7.13 22.36 -16.19
N HIS A 267 7.25 21.15 -16.77
CA HIS A 267 7.95 20.92 -18.03
C HIS A 267 7.34 21.73 -19.19
N GLN A 268 6.02 21.66 -19.40
CA GLN A 268 5.31 22.38 -20.44
C GLN A 268 5.38 23.90 -20.28
N GLY A 269 5.40 24.38 -19.04
CA GLY A 269 5.57 25.81 -18.75
C GLY A 269 6.87 26.42 -19.30
N LYS A 270 7.91 25.60 -19.38
CA LYS A 270 9.28 26.00 -19.84
C LYS A 270 9.57 25.60 -21.27
N ARG A 271 8.85 24.62 -21.85
CA ARG A 271 9.16 23.99 -23.13
C ARG A 271 8.90 24.90 -24.32
N VAL A 272 9.86 24.93 -25.26
CA VAL A 272 9.75 25.53 -26.59
C VAL A 272 9.80 24.43 -27.66
N ARG A 273 8.85 24.45 -28.58
CA ARG A 273 8.71 23.44 -29.66
C ARG A 273 9.51 23.87 -30.90
N ALA A 274 10.72 23.36 -31.06
CA ALA A 274 11.56 23.69 -32.21
C ALA A 274 10.91 23.33 -33.54
N ALA A 275 10.21 22.20 -33.63
CA ALA A 275 9.51 21.75 -34.84
C ALA A 275 8.28 22.61 -35.21
N PHE A 276 7.83 23.50 -34.32
CA PHE A 276 6.68 24.37 -34.52
C PHE A 276 7.11 25.86 -34.43
N ALA A 277 8.16 26.22 -35.17
CA ALA A 277 8.67 27.58 -35.29
C ALA A 277 8.95 28.30 -33.94
N GLY A 278 9.29 27.55 -32.89
CA GLY A 278 9.60 28.13 -31.59
C GLY A 278 8.37 28.45 -30.72
N GLU A 279 7.21 27.91 -31.05
CA GLU A 279 6.00 28.05 -30.23
C GLU A 279 6.24 27.55 -28.78
N LYS A 280 5.79 28.28 -27.80
CA LYS A 280 5.81 27.82 -26.39
C LYS A 280 4.72 26.77 -26.18
N ALA A 281 5.07 25.64 -25.61
CA ALA A 281 4.14 24.53 -25.40
C ALA A 281 2.91 24.93 -24.55
N LYS A 282 3.08 25.82 -23.58
CA LYS A 282 1.99 26.36 -22.74
C LYS A 282 0.95 27.20 -23.50
N ASP A 283 1.28 27.69 -24.71
CA ASP A 283 0.37 28.47 -25.54
C ASP A 283 -0.51 27.61 -26.44
N ASP A 284 -0.15 26.32 -26.63
CA ASP A 284 -0.94 25.34 -27.38
C ASP A 284 -2.29 25.07 -26.69
N PRO A 285 -3.43 25.33 -27.37
CA PRO A 285 -4.75 25.06 -26.79
C PRO A 285 -4.99 23.58 -26.50
N PHE A 286 -4.42 22.65 -27.29
CA PHE A 286 -4.56 21.22 -27.06
C PHE A 286 -3.77 20.73 -25.83
N ALA A 287 -2.63 21.35 -25.50
CA ALA A 287 -1.93 21.06 -24.26
C ALA A 287 -2.79 21.40 -23.03
N LYS A 288 -3.52 22.54 -23.08
CA LYS A 288 -4.45 22.93 -22.00
C LYS A 288 -5.60 21.96 -21.82
N VAL A 289 -6.19 21.45 -22.91
CA VAL A 289 -7.24 20.43 -22.87
C VAL A 289 -6.73 19.14 -22.21
N ARG A 290 -5.55 18.64 -22.61
CA ARG A 290 -4.97 17.41 -22.05
C ARG A 290 -4.69 17.52 -20.55
N ILE A 291 -4.21 18.68 -20.09
CA ILE A 291 -3.99 18.95 -18.66
C ILE A 291 -5.32 18.91 -17.89
N ALA A 292 -6.38 19.54 -18.42
CA ALA A 292 -7.69 19.59 -17.77
C ALA A 292 -8.33 18.20 -17.66
N GLU A 293 -8.24 17.38 -18.72
CA GLU A 293 -8.74 16.00 -18.72
C GLU A 293 -7.96 15.13 -17.72
N ALA A 294 -6.61 15.23 -17.71
CA ALA A 294 -5.77 14.47 -16.77
C ALA A 294 -6.08 14.86 -15.31
N ALA A 295 -6.18 16.14 -14.99
CA ALA A 295 -6.52 16.61 -13.66
C ALA A 295 -7.88 16.05 -13.18
N SER A 296 -8.90 16.12 -14.04
CA SER A 296 -10.24 15.61 -13.72
C SER A 296 -10.25 14.09 -13.45
N ASP A 297 -9.53 13.32 -14.27
CA ASP A 297 -9.43 11.86 -14.10
C ASP A 297 -8.66 11.48 -12.82
N ILE A 298 -7.59 12.22 -12.48
CA ILE A 298 -6.78 11.97 -11.28
C ILE A 298 -7.59 12.32 -10.03
N ASP A 299 -8.26 13.48 -10.01
CA ASP A 299 -9.10 13.90 -8.89
C ASP A 299 -10.22 12.91 -8.62
N GLU A 300 -10.89 12.43 -9.67
CA GLU A 300 -11.96 11.44 -9.54
C GLU A 300 -11.43 10.07 -9.11
N ALA A 301 -10.24 9.67 -9.58
CA ALA A 301 -9.58 8.44 -9.12
C ALA A 301 -9.36 8.47 -7.61
N TRP A 302 -8.84 9.58 -7.09
CA TRP A 302 -8.62 9.74 -5.66
C TRP A 302 -9.93 9.79 -4.86
N ARG A 303 -10.90 10.60 -5.29
CA ARG A 303 -12.18 10.76 -4.58
C ARG A 303 -12.92 9.43 -4.44
N GLN A 304 -12.99 8.63 -5.50
CA GLN A 304 -13.66 7.33 -5.46
C GLN A 304 -12.91 6.35 -4.57
N LEU A 305 -11.59 6.27 -4.69
CA LEU A 305 -10.77 5.36 -3.90
C LEU A 305 -10.92 5.65 -2.40
N ILE A 306 -10.67 6.90 -2.00
CA ILE A 306 -10.66 7.27 -0.58
C ILE A 306 -12.07 7.38 0.01
N GLY A 307 -13.05 7.79 -0.80
CA GLY A 307 -14.44 7.86 -0.40
C GLY A 307 -15.01 6.50 0.03
N ASN A 308 -14.69 5.43 -0.70
CA ASN A 308 -15.11 4.08 -0.30
C ASN A 308 -14.50 3.63 1.03
N VAL A 309 -13.21 3.92 1.26
CA VAL A 309 -12.56 3.66 2.55
C VAL A 309 -13.25 4.42 3.68
N GLY A 310 -13.53 5.71 3.46
CA GLY A 310 -14.22 6.56 4.44
C GLY A 310 -15.65 6.08 4.75
N ASP A 311 -16.44 5.70 3.74
CA ASP A 311 -17.80 5.17 3.91
C ASP A 311 -17.80 3.89 4.76
N GLU A 312 -16.91 2.94 4.46
CA GLU A 312 -16.78 1.70 5.23
C GLU A 312 -16.33 1.95 6.67
N PHE A 313 -15.34 2.82 6.85
CA PHE A 313 -14.84 3.17 8.17
C PHE A 313 -15.90 3.91 9.02
N ALA A 314 -16.71 4.78 8.40
CA ALA A 314 -17.81 5.46 9.09
C ALA A 314 -18.81 4.47 9.69
N LEU A 315 -19.19 3.42 8.95
CA LEU A 315 -20.06 2.36 9.47
C LEU A 315 -19.42 1.64 10.67
N LEU A 316 -18.13 1.31 10.60
CA LEU A 316 -17.44 0.66 11.70
C LEU A 316 -17.32 1.54 12.95
N LYS A 317 -17.16 2.87 12.79
CA LYS A 317 -17.21 3.82 13.92
C LYS A 317 -18.57 3.84 14.62
N GLU A 318 -19.65 3.59 13.87
CA GLU A 318 -21.01 3.47 14.40
C GLU A 318 -21.32 2.06 14.95
N GLY A 319 -20.37 1.13 14.91
CA GLY A 319 -20.56 -0.27 15.31
C GLY A 319 -21.42 -1.09 14.35
N LYS A 320 -21.58 -0.63 13.11
CA LYS A 320 -22.35 -1.30 12.06
C LYS A 320 -21.47 -2.23 11.23
N GLU A 321 -22.10 -3.24 10.65
CA GLU A 321 -21.50 -4.11 9.64
C GLU A 321 -21.36 -3.38 8.31
N ILE A 322 -20.31 -3.72 7.53
CA ILE A 322 -20.14 -3.24 6.17
C ILE A 322 -20.89 -4.18 5.22
N PRO A 323 -21.93 -3.71 4.52
CA PRO A 323 -22.64 -4.52 3.54
C PRO A 323 -21.73 -4.99 2.41
N PHE A 324 -22.04 -6.17 1.83
CA PHE A 324 -21.25 -6.73 0.74
C PHE A 324 -21.22 -5.78 -0.48
N GLU A 325 -22.33 -5.09 -0.75
CA GLU A 325 -22.48 -4.11 -1.84
C GLU A 325 -21.43 -2.99 -1.75
N LEU A 326 -21.16 -2.50 -0.55
CA LEU A 326 -20.10 -1.46 -0.36
C LEU A 326 -18.72 -2.02 -0.62
N ARG A 327 -18.42 -3.23 -0.15
CA ARG A 327 -17.13 -3.90 -0.40
C ARG A 327 -16.93 -4.18 -1.90
N ALA A 328 -17.96 -4.68 -2.59
CA ALA A 328 -17.94 -4.91 -4.04
C ALA A 328 -17.75 -3.59 -4.81
N ARG A 329 -18.41 -2.50 -4.37
CA ARG A 329 -18.21 -1.14 -4.91
C ARG A 329 -16.77 -0.68 -4.70
N ALA A 330 -16.21 -0.86 -3.49
CA ALA A 330 -14.84 -0.46 -3.18
C ALA A 330 -13.83 -1.18 -4.09
N ARG A 331 -14.00 -2.47 -4.34
CA ARG A 331 -13.16 -3.24 -5.27
C ARG A 331 -13.26 -2.75 -6.71
N ARG A 332 -14.48 -2.53 -7.21
CA ARG A 332 -14.74 -1.95 -8.56
C ARG A 332 -13.99 -0.62 -8.71
N ASP A 333 -14.18 0.28 -7.76
CA ASP A 333 -13.67 1.65 -7.84
C ASP A 333 -12.15 1.70 -7.64
N GLN A 334 -11.58 0.81 -6.85
CA GLN A 334 -10.13 0.67 -6.66
C GLN A 334 -9.42 0.36 -7.99
N VAL A 335 -9.86 -0.65 -8.75
CA VAL A 335 -9.24 -0.97 -10.05
C VAL A 335 -9.53 0.11 -11.09
N ARG A 336 -10.70 0.77 -11.00
CA ARG A 336 -11.05 1.89 -11.86
C ARG A 336 -10.18 3.11 -11.59
N ALA A 337 -9.90 3.42 -10.33
CA ALA A 337 -8.99 4.50 -9.93
C ALA A 337 -7.59 4.27 -10.48
N THR A 338 -7.04 3.04 -10.32
CA THR A 338 -5.77 2.65 -10.92
C THR A 338 -5.76 2.87 -12.44
N GLY A 339 -6.81 2.42 -13.13
CA GLY A 339 -6.92 2.58 -14.58
C GLY A 339 -6.96 4.04 -15.03
N ARG A 340 -7.70 4.91 -14.31
CA ARG A 340 -7.73 6.36 -14.58
C ARG A 340 -6.37 7.02 -14.35
N ALA A 341 -5.70 6.68 -13.24
CA ALA A 341 -4.36 7.18 -12.92
C ALA A 341 -3.37 6.85 -14.04
N ILE A 342 -3.33 5.58 -14.49
CA ILE A 342 -2.46 5.13 -15.58
C ILE A 342 -2.78 5.88 -16.89
N SER A 343 -4.05 5.95 -17.29
CA SER A 343 -4.45 6.65 -18.52
C SER A 343 -4.07 8.13 -18.50
N SER A 344 -4.15 8.77 -17.33
CA SER A 344 -3.72 10.16 -17.14
C SER A 344 -2.21 10.31 -17.29
N ILE A 345 -1.43 9.40 -16.67
CA ILE A 345 0.04 9.38 -16.79
C ILE A 345 0.46 9.16 -18.25
N ASP A 346 -0.18 8.23 -19.00
CA ASP A 346 0.09 7.98 -20.41
C ASP A 346 -0.11 9.24 -21.25
N ARG A 347 -1.25 9.89 -21.08
CA ARG A 347 -1.59 11.15 -21.78
C ARG A 347 -0.57 12.26 -21.51
N LEU A 348 -0.15 12.40 -20.25
CA LEU A 348 0.84 13.40 -19.84
C LEU A 348 2.24 13.08 -20.38
N PHE A 349 2.64 11.81 -20.32
CA PHE A 349 3.94 11.35 -20.84
C PHE A 349 4.05 11.57 -22.36
N GLU A 350 3.06 11.15 -23.15
CA GLU A 350 3.00 11.36 -24.59
C GLU A 350 3.06 12.85 -24.95
N ALA A 351 2.33 13.70 -24.21
CA ALA A 351 2.31 15.13 -24.43
C ALA A 351 3.63 15.84 -24.04
N SER A 352 4.45 15.23 -23.18
CA SER A 352 5.74 15.78 -22.75
C SER A 352 6.81 15.76 -23.84
N GLY A 353 6.67 14.91 -24.86
CA GLY A 353 7.56 14.83 -26.01
C GLY A 353 8.92 14.19 -25.69
N ALA A 354 9.84 14.19 -26.66
CA ALA A 354 11.09 13.42 -26.61
C ALA A 354 12.01 13.75 -25.41
N THR A 355 11.98 14.97 -24.89
CA THR A 355 12.77 15.35 -23.71
C THR A 355 12.32 14.63 -22.45
N ALA A 356 11.08 14.15 -22.39
CA ALA A 356 10.58 13.33 -21.27
C ALA A 356 11.18 11.91 -21.23
N LEU A 357 11.90 11.48 -22.28
CA LEU A 357 12.59 10.20 -22.34
C LEU A 357 13.92 10.20 -21.57
N ASN A 358 14.46 11.37 -21.23
CA ASN A 358 15.71 11.44 -20.47
C ASN A 358 15.56 10.79 -19.10
N ASN A 359 16.58 10.06 -18.65
CA ASN A 359 16.56 9.34 -17.38
C ASN A 359 16.35 10.25 -16.16
N ASP A 360 16.74 11.52 -16.25
CA ASP A 360 16.56 12.54 -15.21
C ASP A 360 15.18 13.22 -15.25
N ALA A 361 14.37 12.98 -16.29
CA ALA A 361 13.04 13.55 -16.40
C ALA A 361 12.04 12.84 -15.43
N PRO A 362 11.39 13.55 -14.50
CA PRO A 362 10.50 12.91 -13.53
C PRO A 362 9.29 12.20 -14.16
N VAL A 363 8.75 12.74 -15.25
CA VAL A 363 7.53 12.19 -15.91
C VAL A 363 7.72 10.75 -16.35
N GLN A 364 8.86 10.38 -16.96
CA GLN A 364 9.11 9.00 -17.37
C GLN A 364 9.33 8.07 -16.16
N ARG A 365 9.84 8.57 -15.03
CA ARG A 365 9.99 7.77 -13.82
C ARG A 365 8.62 7.40 -13.27
N PHE A 366 7.72 8.38 -13.10
CA PHE A 366 6.34 8.12 -12.69
C PHE A 366 5.61 7.18 -13.65
N TRP A 367 5.83 7.34 -14.97
CA TRP A 367 5.25 6.45 -15.97
C TRP A 367 5.72 5.00 -15.79
N ARG A 368 7.02 4.76 -15.65
CA ARG A 368 7.57 3.41 -15.43
C ARG A 368 7.10 2.81 -14.10
N ASP A 369 7.13 3.58 -13.03
CA ASP A 369 6.76 3.13 -11.69
C ASP A 369 5.27 2.77 -11.62
N ALA A 370 4.40 3.60 -12.19
CA ALA A 370 2.97 3.34 -12.21
C ALA A 370 2.63 2.09 -13.03
N HIS A 371 3.27 1.90 -14.20
CA HIS A 371 3.09 0.69 -15.02
C HIS A 371 3.61 -0.57 -14.33
N ALA A 372 4.72 -0.48 -13.59
CA ALA A 372 5.18 -1.58 -12.75
C ALA A 372 4.18 -1.90 -11.62
N GLY A 373 3.59 -0.89 -10.97
CA GLY A 373 2.55 -1.10 -9.96
C GLY A 373 1.24 -1.65 -10.55
N ARG A 374 0.92 -1.30 -11.80
CA ARG A 374 -0.31 -1.73 -12.50
C ARG A 374 -0.43 -3.25 -12.62
N VAL A 375 0.69 -3.97 -12.77
CA VAL A 375 0.67 -5.43 -12.96
C VAL A 375 0.50 -6.24 -11.66
N HIS A 376 0.37 -5.57 -10.52
CA HIS A 376 0.09 -6.25 -9.25
C HIS A 376 -1.29 -6.92 -9.29
N ALA A 377 -1.41 -8.14 -8.73
CA ALA A 377 -2.65 -8.94 -8.78
C ALA A 377 -3.88 -8.22 -8.20
N ALA A 378 -3.71 -7.36 -7.21
CA ALA A 378 -4.80 -6.54 -6.67
C ALA A 378 -5.38 -5.54 -7.68
N ASN A 379 -4.68 -5.27 -8.78
CA ASN A 379 -5.11 -4.36 -9.85
C ASN A 379 -5.73 -5.09 -11.05
N ASP A 380 -6.06 -6.39 -10.91
CA ASP A 380 -6.78 -7.16 -11.95
C ASP A 380 -8.24 -6.64 -12.06
N PRO A 381 -8.59 -5.94 -13.16
CA PRO A 381 -9.90 -5.33 -13.29
C PRO A 381 -11.00 -6.35 -13.59
N GLU A 382 -10.70 -7.43 -14.32
CA GLU A 382 -11.68 -8.42 -14.69
C GLU A 382 -12.29 -9.08 -13.46
N ARG A 383 -11.43 -9.51 -12.52
CA ARG A 383 -11.88 -10.10 -11.25
C ARG A 383 -12.72 -9.13 -10.41
N ALA A 384 -12.23 -7.90 -10.24
CA ALA A 384 -12.94 -6.90 -9.46
C ALA A 384 -14.30 -6.52 -10.07
N TYR A 385 -14.38 -6.38 -11.39
CA TYR A 385 -15.64 -6.10 -12.09
C TYR A 385 -16.61 -7.28 -12.04
N LEU A 386 -16.12 -8.52 -12.10
CA LEU A 386 -16.96 -9.71 -11.92
C LEU A 386 -17.59 -9.77 -10.54
N ILE A 387 -16.87 -9.44 -9.48
CA ILE A 387 -17.41 -9.38 -8.11
C ILE A 387 -18.59 -8.41 -8.06
N PHE A 388 -18.40 -7.18 -8.56
CA PHE A 388 -19.46 -6.18 -8.61
C PHE A 388 -20.63 -6.60 -9.48
N GLY A 389 -20.37 -7.08 -10.71
CA GLY A 389 -21.41 -7.54 -11.64
C GLY A 389 -22.22 -8.71 -11.09
N ASN A 390 -21.58 -9.68 -10.44
CA ASN A 390 -22.29 -10.78 -9.77
C ASN A 390 -23.21 -10.28 -8.66
N ASN A 391 -22.77 -9.31 -7.87
CA ASN A 391 -23.60 -8.69 -6.83
C ASN A 391 -24.85 -8.05 -7.42
N GLU A 392 -24.72 -7.27 -8.51
CA GLU A 392 -25.86 -6.63 -9.20
C GLU A 392 -26.89 -7.64 -9.73
N PHE A 393 -26.45 -8.83 -10.11
CA PHE A 393 -27.32 -9.92 -10.56
C PHE A 393 -27.77 -10.88 -9.44
N GLY A 394 -27.42 -10.62 -8.18
CA GLY A 394 -27.74 -11.48 -7.04
C GLY A 394 -27.02 -12.84 -7.06
N LEU A 395 -25.90 -12.94 -7.77
CA LEU A 395 -25.07 -14.14 -7.84
C LEU A 395 -24.06 -14.16 -6.69
N PRO A 396 -23.68 -15.36 -6.18
CA PRO A 396 -22.68 -15.44 -5.10
C PRO A 396 -21.30 -14.94 -5.56
N PRO A 397 -20.53 -14.30 -4.67
CA PRO A 397 -19.18 -13.88 -4.98
C PRO A 397 -18.27 -15.11 -5.21
N GLN A 398 -17.42 -15.04 -6.23
CA GLN A 398 -16.47 -16.11 -6.57
C GLN A 398 -15.05 -15.85 -6.02
N ASP A 399 -14.81 -14.67 -5.42
CA ASP A 399 -13.50 -14.25 -4.92
C ASP A 399 -13.60 -13.88 -3.44
N THR A 400 -12.56 -14.24 -2.68
CA THR A 400 -12.44 -13.96 -1.24
C THR A 400 -11.75 -12.62 -0.95
N MET A 401 -11.28 -11.89 -1.96
CA MET A 401 -10.65 -10.58 -1.83
C MET A 401 -11.67 -9.41 -1.71
N VAL A 402 -12.78 -9.66 -1.02
CA VAL A 402 -13.86 -8.67 -0.81
C VAL A 402 -14.26 -8.58 0.65
#